data_18d97221722ca04d8b4e05304f90f102
#
_entry.id   18d97221722ca04d8b4e05304f90f102
#
_cell.length_a   1.000
_cell.length_b   1.000
_cell.length_c   1.000
_cell.angle_alpha   90.00
_cell.angle_beta   90.00
_cell.angle_gamma   90.00
#
_symmetry.space_group_name_H-M   'P 1'
#
loop_
_entity.id
_entity.type
_entity.pdbx_description
1 polymer ?
#
loop_
_entity_poly.entity_id
_entity_poly.type
_entity_poly.pdbx_seq_one_letter_code
_entity_poly.pdbx_strand_id
1 'polypeptide(L)'
;MGATEEEMTGLLRTRGILPAASVRSRLLELEDLKGVLDCAAIVGFSKGYLTQEILESMLEVWNGRKSVRQPQQTPIVAKPVVKPPAVELGRTIAPIKAPEPLDIRFRNNLPDWNTSDFSEHASDAPSDILVHYDITGNSVTEGKMADITSCFGDRLQSIRKMIIQNSRLPRTPTEISRLHAESSRYQGYENKAVAIGLVNEPRYTKNGHLMWNLEDETGELTCLLTKRKGDDRDRAQEQILEAGLMPDDVLGVSGTFSQTGDMFYVDDLHFPMEASHKKASSEHGVSVAFLSDIHVGSKTFLEAQWHKMVRWFHTDPLAKTIKYLILSGDCVDGVGIYPGQDSELSIPDLFGQYTEFARLLELLPEWVECVMLPGNHDAVRPAEPQPTFEKDIQQDYNTTTFVGNPCDFSLHGVRLLSYHGKSIDDFVA
;
A
#
# COMPACT_ATOMS: atom_id res chain seq x y z
N MET A 1 -16.20 -33.64 -17.93
CA MET A 1 -16.84 -32.91 -16.80
C MET A 1 -15.72 -32.22 -16.09
N GLY A 2 -15.82 -30.91 -15.88
CA GLY A 2 -14.80 -30.17 -15.13
C GLY A 2 -14.71 -30.62 -13.66
N ALA A 3 -13.64 -30.27 -12.99
CA ALA A 3 -13.45 -30.59 -11.58
C ALA A 3 -14.54 -29.92 -10.72
N THR A 4 -14.97 -30.58 -9.64
CA THR A 4 -15.85 -29.94 -8.66
C THR A 4 -15.07 -28.86 -7.90
N GLU A 5 -15.75 -27.89 -7.31
CA GLU A 5 -15.11 -26.83 -6.52
C GLU A 5 -14.29 -27.41 -5.33
N GLU A 6 -14.79 -28.47 -4.73
CA GLU A 6 -14.12 -29.19 -3.62
C GLU A 6 -12.85 -29.91 -4.10
N GLU A 7 -12.90 -30.57 -5.26
CA GLU A 7 -11.72 -31.21 -5.87
C GLU A 7 -10.65 -30.18 -6.28
N MET A 8 -11.08 -29.07 -6.87
CA MET A 8 -10.18 -27.96 -7.23
C MET A 8 -9.48 -27.41 -5.98
N THR A 9 -10.24 -27.07 -4.95
CA THR A 9 -9.70 -26.50 -3.71
C THR A 9 -8.73 -27.46 -3.05
N GLY A 10 -9.05 -28.77 -2.99
CA GLY A 10 -8.17 -29.82 -2.47
C GLY A 10 -6.87 -29.94 -3.25
N LEU A 11 -6.91 -29.90 -4.59
CA LEU A 11 -5.72 -29.98 -5.45
C LEU A 11 -4.82 -28.74 -5.34
N LEU A 12 -5.41 -27.57 -5.24
CA LEU A 12 -4.68 -26.32 -5.09
C LEU A 12 -4.03 -26.23 -3.70
N ARG A 13 -4.78 -26.58 -2.66
CA ARG A 13 -4.30 -26.59 -1.27
C ARG A 13 -3.11 -27.54 -1.09
N THR A 14 -3.16 -28.74 -1.64
CA THR A 14 -2.04 -29.72 -1.55
C THR A 14 -0.77 -29.27 -2.26
N ARG A 15 -0.87 -28.30 -3.18
CA ARG A 15 0.26 -27.72 -3.92
C ARG A 15 0.67 -26.34 -3.42
N GLY A 16 -0.01 -25.78 -2.42
CA GLY A 16 0.25 -24.43 -1.91
C GLY A 16 -0.05 -23.35 -2.95
N ILE A 17 -1.09 -23.55 -3.79
CA ILE A 17 -1.46 -22.63 -4.88
C ILE A 17 -2.75 -21.93 -4.51
N LEU A 18 -2.73 -20.58 -4.58
CA LEU A 18 -3.89 -19.71 -4.43
C LEU A 18 -4.28 -19.11 -5.79
N PRO A 19 -5.45 -19.43 -6.34
CA PRO A 19 -5.87 -18.87 -7.61
C PRO A 19 -6.36 -17.42 -7.44
N ALA A 20 -6.00 -16.55 -8.37
CA ALA A 20 -6.64 -15.25 -8.51
C ALA A 20 -8.15 -15.43 -8.75
N ALA A 21 -8.99 -14.49 -8.29
CA ALA A 21 -10.44 -14.56 -8.50
C ALA A 21 -10.81 -14.74 -9.98
N SER A 22 -10.09 -14.06 -10.89
CA SER A 22 -10.24 -14.18 -12.34
C SER A 22 -9.87 -15.55 -12.90
N VAL A 23 -9.06 -16.33 -12.17
CA VAL A 23 -8.55 -17.64 -12.60
C VAL A 23 -9.44 -18.79 -12.12
N ARG A 24 -10.12 -18.61 -10.99
CA ARG A 24 -10.91 -19.65 -10.32
C ARG A 24 -12.01 -20.24 -11.21
N SER A 25 -12.79 -19.40 -11.87
CA SER A 25 -13.84 -19.87 -12.79
C SER A 25 -13.27 -20.68 -13.95
N ARG A 26 -12.10 -20.28 -14.46
CA ARG A 26 -11.43 -20.94 -15.58
C ARG A 26 -10.82 -22.28 -15.19
N LEU A 27 -10.34 -22.42 -13.95
CA LEU A 27 -9.85 -23.71 -13.42
C LEU A 27 -10.97 -24.75 -13.33
N LEU A 28 -12.20 -24.34 -12.97
CA LEU A 28 -13.35 -25.23 -12.90
C LEU A 28 -13.83 -25.71 -14.30
N GLU A 29 -13.54 -24.95 -15.35
CA GLU A 29 -13.88 -25.29 -16.74
C GLU A 29 -12.87 -26.27 -17.36
N LEU A 30 -11.72 -26.51 -16.74
CA LEU A 30 -10.68 -27.39 -17.28
C LEU A 30 -11.10 -28.87 -17.21
N GLU A 31 -10.99 -29.57 -18.34
CA GLU A 31 -11.23 -31.01 -18.40
C GLU A 31 -10.24 -31.85 -17.61
N ASP A 32 -8.99 -31.38 -17.50
CA ASP A 32 -7.90 -32.02 -16.76
C ASP A 32 -7.10 -30.99 -15.96
N LEU A 33 -7.71 -30.53 -14.89
CA LEU A 33 -7.10 -29.59 -13.96
C LEU A 33 -5.77 -30.09 -13.38
N LYS A 34 -5.71 -31.39 -13.02
CA LYS A 34 -4.49 -31.98 -12.47
C LYS A 34 -3.33 -31.94 -13.46
N GLY A 35 -3.58 -32.30 -14.72
CA GLY A 35 -2.56 -32.28 -15.76
C GLY A 35 -2.04 -30.86 -16.07
N VAL A 36 -2.91 -29.86 -16.02
CA VAL A 36 -2.51 -28.45 -16.18
C VAL A 36 -1.65 -28.01 -14.98
N LEU A 37 -2.06 -28.31 -13.74
CA LEU A 37 -1.28 -27.99 -12.54
C LEU A 37 0.07 -28.71 -12.48
N ASP A 38 0.19 -29.90 -13.08
CA ASP A 38 1.47 -30.63 -13.18
C ASP A 38 2.46 -29.96 -14.15
N CYS A 39 2.00 -28.97 -14.95
CA CYS A 39 2.87 -28.14 -15.78
C CYS A 39 3.46 -26.93 -15.02
N ALA A 40 3.03 -26.68 -13.81
CA ALA A 40 3.49 -25.54 -13.00
C ALA A 40 5.02 -25.48 -12.89
N ALA A 41 5.67 -26.58 -12.54
CA ALA A 41 7.13 -26.64 -12.41
C ALA A 41 7.89 -26.33 -13.71
N ILE A 42 7.26 -26.56 -14.87
CA ILE A 42 7.89 -26.34 -16.18
C ILE A 42 7.90 -24.84 -16.53
N VAL A 43 6.86 -24.12 -16.10
CA VAL A 43 6.78 -22.65 -16.27
C VAL A 43 7.47 -21.91 -15.13
N GLY A 44 8.18 -22.61 -14.23
CA GLY A 44 8.90 -22.01 -13.12
C GLY A 44 8.00 -21.62 -11.93
N PHE A 45 6.73 -22.08 -11.94
CA PHE A 45 5.79 -21.83 -10.85
C PHE A 45 5.69 -23.04 -9.94
N SER A 46 6.04 -22.89 -8.67
CA SER A 46 6.02 -24.01 -7.71
C SER A 46 4.91 -23.89 -6.68
N LYS A 47 4.69 -22.69 -6.16
CA LYS A 47 3.71 -22.37 -5.10
C LYS A 47 3.36 -20.88 -5.17
N GLY A 48 2.30 -20.45 -4.49
CA GLY A 48 1.92 -19.05 -4.35
C GLY A 48 0.71 -18.67 -5.17
N TYR A 49 0.62 -17.41 -5.58
CA TYR A 49 -0.56 -16.83 -6.20
C TYR A 49 -0.60 -17.13 -7.71
N LEU A 50 -1.59 -17.92 -8.15
CA LEU A 50 -1.77 -18.28 -9.55
C LEU A 50 -2.50 -17.18 -10.30
N THR A 51 -1.75 -16.40 -11.08
CA THR A 51 -2.30 -15.36 -11.95
C THR A 51 -2.79 -15.92 -13.29
N GLN A 52 -3.53 -15.11 -14.05
CA GLN A 52 -4.00 -15.50 -15.36
C GLN A 52 -2.85 -15.79 -16.34
N GLU A 53 -1.78 -15.00 -16.30
CA GLU A 53 -0.59 -15.20 -17.15
C GLU A 53 0.12 -16.52 -16.88
N ILE A 54 0.26 -16.88 -15.59
CA ILE A 54 0.85 -18.16 -15.18
C ILE A 54 -0.04 -19.32 -15.65
N LEU A 55 -1.36 -19.22 -15.48
CA LEU A 55 -2.29 -20.24 -15.97
C LEU A 55 -2.23 -20.36 -17.49
N GLU A 56 -2.17 -19.29 -18.24
CA GLU A 56 -2.04 -19.32 -19.71
C GLU A 56 -0.74 -19.99 -20.14
N SER A 57 0.39 -19.67 -19.49
CA SER A 57 1.67 -20.35 -19.72
C SER A 57 1.59 -21.84 -19.41
N MET A 58 0.91 -22.25 -18.33
CA MET A 58 0.69 -23.66 -18.01
C MET A 58 -0.19 -24.35 -19.05
N LEU A 59 -1.22 -23.68 -19.54
CA LEU A 59 -2.13 -24.20 -20.60
C LEU A 59 -1.38 -24.34 -21.94
N GLU A 60 -0.50 -23.44 -22.31
CA GLU A 60 0.33 -23.55 -23.51
C GLU A 60 1.24 -24.78 -23.44
N VAL A 61 1.91 -25.00 -22.31
CA VAL A 61 2.73 -26.21 -22.07
C VAL A 61 1.88 -27.48 -22.13
N TRP A 62 0.70 -27.48 -21.50
CA TRP A 62 -0.23 -28.60 -21.51
C TRP A 62 -0.73 -28.94 -22.91
N ASN A 63 -1.16 -27.94 -23.68
CA ASN A 63 -1.63 -28.12 -25.05
C ASN A 63 -0.50 -28.57 -25.99
N GLY A 64 0.73 -28.06 -25.80
CA GLY A 64 1.92 -28.52 -26.50
C GLY A 64 2.22 -29.99 -26.26
N ARG A 65 2.02 -30.52 -25.03
CA ARG A 65 2.16 -31.94 -24.70
C ARG A 65 1.11 -32.85 -25.36
N LYS A 66 -0.10 -32.34 -25.58
CA LYS A 66 -1.16 -33.07 -26.31
C LYS A 66 -0.83 -33.24 -27.80
N SER A 67 -0.03 -32.34 -28.39
CA SER A 67 0.30 -32.33 -29.81
C SER A 67 1.55 -33.15 -30.19
N VAL A 68 2.36 -33.61 -29.24
CA VAL A 68 3.61 -34.33 -29.49
C VAL A 68 3.46 -35.80 -29.11
N ARG A 69 3.03 -36.62 -30.06
CA ARG A 69 3.36 -38.06 -30.09
C ARG A 69 4.63 -38.26 -30.94
N GLN A 70 5.71 -38.63 -30.30
CA GLN A 70 7.01 -39.19 -30.68
C GLN A 70 8.21 -38.23 -30.64
N PRO A 71 9.35 -38.73 -30.09
CA PRO A 71 10.51 -37.92 -29.78
C PRO A 71 11.54 -37.98 -30.90
N GLN A 72 12.03 -36.80 -31.33
CA GLN A 72 13.34 -36.70 -31.96
C GLN A 72 14.28 -35.92 -31.05
N GLN A 73 15.28 -36.59 -30.55
CA GLN A 73 16.38 -36.01 -29.79
C GLN A 73 17.31 -35.25 -30.74
N THR A 74 17.46 -33.98 -30.52
CA THR A 74 18.60 -33.18 -31.01
C THR A 74 19.26 -32.50 -29.84
N PRO A 75 20.61 -32.56 -29.72
CA PRO A 75 21.29 -32.00 -28.55
C PRO A 75 21.33 -30.47 -28.59
N ILE A 76 20.87 -29.86 -27.50
CA ILE A 76 20.96 -28.41 -27.32
C ILE A 76 22.39 -28.05 -26.89
N VAL A 77 23.11 -27.40 -27.78
CA VAL A 77 24.41 -26.75 -27.50
C VAL A 77 24.11 -25.53 -26.59
N ALA A 78 24.58 -25.57 -25.37
CA ALA A 78 24.49 -24.47 -24.43
C ALA A 78 25.27 -23.24 -24.94
N LYS A 79 24.58 -22.12 -25.16
CA LYS A 79 25.24 -20.84 -25.36
C LYS A 79 25.84 -20.36 -24.03
N PRO A 80 27.04 -19.76 -24.04
CA PRO A 80 27.64 -19.27 -22.79
C PRO A 80 26.84 -18.12 -22.19
N VAL A 81 26.53 -18.27 -20.91
CA VAL A 81 25.90 -17.22 -20.09
C VAL A 81 26.90 -16.09 -19.94
N VAL A 82 26.62 -14.95 -20.55
CA VAL A 82 27.35 -13.69 -20.32
C VAL A 82 26.90 -13.19 -18.94
N LYS A 83 27.81 -13.25 -17.97
CA LYS A 83 27.60 -12.62 -16.65
C LYS A 83 27.50 -11.11 -16.86
N PRO A 84 26.48 -10.44 -16.28
CA PRO A 84 26.48 -8.98 -16.25
C PRO A 84 27.71 -8.48 -15.47
N PRO A 85 28.27 -7.30 -15.82
CA PRO A 85 29.41 -6.75 -15.11
C PRO A 85 29.05 -6.51 -13.65
N ALA A 86 29.93 -6.94 -12.74
CA ALA A 86 29.80 -6.68 -11.33
C ALA A 86 29.83 -5.15 -11.11
N VAL A 87 28.71 -4.61 -10.61
CA VAL A 87 28.68 -3.26 -10.06
C VAL A 87 29.40 -3.35 -8.71
N GLU A 88 30.60 -2.80 -8.62
CA GLU A 88 31.28 -2.60 -7.35
C GLU A 88 30.47 -1.59 -6.50
N LEU A 89 29.62 -2.10 -5.63
CA LEU A 89 29.05 -1.35 -4.51
C LEU A 89 30.16 -1.10 -3.49
N GLY A 90 31.00 -0.14 -3.78
CA GLY A 90 32.00 0.36 -2.85
C GLY A 90 31.37 1.25 -1.79
N ARG A 91 30.68 0.66 -0.80
CA ARG A 91 30.58 1.16 0.58
C ARG A 91 30.22 -0.03 1.45
N THR A 92 31.19 -0.49 2.22
CA THR A 92 30.94 -1.37 3.37
C THR A 92 30.10 -0.58 4.36
N ILE A 93 28.78 -0.81 4.32
CA ILE A 93 27.91 -0.33 5.39
C ILE A 93 28.35 -1.10 6.63
N ALA A 94 28.84 -0.37 7.64
CA ALA A 94 29.12 -0.98 8.94
C ALA A 94 27.86 -1.71 9.39
N PRO A 95 27.96 -2.92 9.98
CA PRO A 95 26.78 -3.65 10.42
C PRO A 95 25.99 -2.72 11.35
N ILE A 96 24.75 -2.45 10.97
CA ILE A 96 23.80 -1.70 11.79
C ILE A 96 23.71 -2.53 13.07
N LYS A 97 24.23 -1.98 14.17
CA LYS A 97 24.08 -2.57 15.48
C LYS A 97 22.58 -2.79 15.68
N ALA A 98 22.16 -4.04 15.88
CA ALA A 98 20.76 -4.32 16.17
C ALA A 98 20.31 -3.32 17.25
N PRO A 99 19.18 -2.63 17.07
CA PRO A 99 18.70 -1.69 18.08
C PRO A 99 18.65 -2.47 19.40
N GLU A 100 19.23 -1.89 20.45
CA GLU A 100 19.08 -2.47 21.78
C GLU A 100 17.60 -2.69 22.02
N PRO A 101 17.19 -3.84 22.59
CA PRO A 101 15.76 -4.11 22.83
C PRO A 101 15.20 -2.89 23.54
N LEU A 102 14.23 -2.25 22.90
CA LEU A 102 13.52 -1.10 23.45
C LEU A 102 13.10 -1.51 24.86
N ASP A 103 13.77 -0.94 25.85
CA ASP A 103 13.40 -1.10 27.26
C ASP A 103 11.98 -0.52 27.36
N ILE A 104 10.97 -1.39 27.41
CA ILE A 104 9.56 -1.01 27.47
C ILE A 104 9.28 -0.37 28.84
N ARG A 105 9.97 0.74 29.11
CA ARG A 105 9.65 1.67 30.20
C ARG A 105 8.72 2.78 29.73
N PHE A 106 7.86 2.50 28.75
CA PHE A 106 6.79 3.43 28.35
C PHE A 106 5.83 3.78 29.49
N ARG A 107 5.79 2.99 30.58
CA ARG A 107 4.96 3.29 31.75
C ARG A 107 5.39 4.54 32.53
N ASN A 108 6.63 5.00 32.40
CA ASN A 108 7.11 6.12 33.23
C ASN A 108 6.96 7.49 32.55
N ASN A 109 6.57 7.56 31.30
CA ASN A 109 6.36 8.82 30.56
C ASN A 109 4.94 9.01 30.01
N LEU A 110 4.04 8.05 30.23
CA LEU A 110 2.62 8.32 30.01
C LEU A 110 2.17 9.26 31.15
N PRO A 111 1.44 10.35 30.81
CA PRO A 111 0.77 11.10 31.85
C PRO A 111 -0.06 10.13 32.69
N ASP A 112 -0.20 10.39 33.99
CA ASP A 112 -1.09 9.64 34.90
C ASP A 112 -2.49 9.64 34.30
N TRP A 113 -2.71 8.74 33.36
CA TRP A 113 -4.03 8.50 32.80
C TRP A 113 -4.82 7.86 33.90
N ASN A 114 -5.77 8.60 34.39
CA ASN A 114 -6.74 8.05 35.33
C ASN A 114 -7.56 6.99 34.58
N THR A 115 -7.13 5.73 34.68
CA THR A 115 -7.82 4.60 34.02
C THR A 115 -9.23 4.43 34.52
N SER A 116 -9.63 5.09 35.61
CA SER A 116 -11.01 5.11 36.10
C SER A 116 -11.97 5.82 35.13
N ASP A 117 -11.48 6.74 34.30
CA ASP A 117 -12.28 7.44 33.30
C ASP A 117 -12.49 6.60 32.01
N PHE A 118 -11.71 5.51 31.84
CA PHE A 118 -11.82 4.54 30.74
C PHE A 118 -12.33 3.18 31.24
N SER A 119 -13.16 3.15 32.22
CA SER A 119 -13.41 1.96 33.03
C SER A 119 -14.45 0.99 32.47
N GLU A 120 -14.78 1.04 31.19
CA GLU A 120 -15.59 -0.03 30.60
C GLU A 120 -14.68 -1.22 30.25
N HIS A 121 -15.05 -2.40 30.79
CA HIS A 121 -14.50 -3.64 30.31
C HIS A 121 -14.98 -3.83 28.86
N ALA A 122 -14.09 -4.18 27.94
CA ALA A 122 -14.43 -4.26 26.52
C ALA A 122 -15.54 -5.28 26.19
N SER A 123 -15.77 -6.27 27.09
CA SER A 123 -16.92 -7.19 26.98
C SER A 123 -18.27 -6.52 27.14
N ASP A 124 -18.32 -5.37 27.83
CA ASP A 124 -19.57 -4.68 28.14
C ASP A 124 -19.99 -3.73 27.01
N ALA A 125 -19.03 -3.38 26.12
CA ALA A 125 -19.31 -2.57 24.96
C ALA A 125 -19.79 -3.44 23.77
N PRO A 126 -20.88 -3.04 23.08
CA PRO A 126 -21.30 -3.72 21.86
C PRO A 126 -20.25 -3.58 20.74
N SER A 127 -20.31 -4.44 19.72
CA SER A 127 -19.54 -4.24 18.50
C SER A 127 -20.07 -3.05 17.71
N ASP A 128 -19.18 -2.18 17.24
CA ASP A 128 -19.54 -1.09 16.33
C ASP A 128 -18.41 -0.85 15.34
N ILE A 129 -18.40 -1.65 14.25
CA ILE A 129 -17.49 -1.54 13.13
C ILE A 129 -18.29 -1.13 11.90
N LEU A 130 -18.01 0.05 11.36
CA LEU A 130 -18.66 0.53 10.14
C LEU A 130 -17.60 0.82 9.07
N VAL A 131 -17.57 0.01 8.01
CA VAL A 131 -16.70 0.23 6.84
C VAL A 131 -17.34 1.30 5.96
N HIS A 132 -16.60 2.41 5.74
CA HIS A 132 -17.02 3.52 4.88
C HIS A 132 -16.55 3.34 3.45
N TYR A 133 -15.31 2.88 3.28
CA TYR A 133 -14.72 2.62 1.97
C TYR A 133 -13.76 1.45 2.03
N ASP A 134 -14.01 0.46 1.21
CA ASP A 134 -13.17 -0.71 0.98
C ASP A 134 -12.86 -0.81 -0.51
N ILE A 135 -11.61 -0.98 -0.85
CA ILE A 135 -11.15 -1.08 -2.24
C ILE A 135 -11.56 -2.40 -2.91
N THR A 136 -11.96 -3.40 -2.13
CA THR A 136 -12.35 -4.73 -2.63
C THR A 136 -13.42 -4.65 -3.71
N GLY A 137 -13.17 -5.30 -4.84
CA GLY A 137 -14.05 -5.23 -6.02
C GLY A 137 -13.87 -3.99 -6.91
N ASN A 138 -13.19 -2.95 -6.41
CA ASN A 138 -12.94 -1.70 -7.15
C ASN A 138 -11.47 -1.49 -7.52
N SER A 139 -10.61 -2.46 -7.26
CA SER A 139 -9.16 -2.36 -7.48
C SER A 139 -8.67 -3.08 -8.74
N VAL A 140 -9.56 -3.36 -9.68
CA VAL A 140 -9.25 -4.05 -10.94
C VAL A 140 -9.19 -3.05 -12.08
N THR A 141 -8.13 -3.08 -12.88
CA THR A 141 -7.98 -2.33 -14.12
C THR A 141 -7.56 -3.27 -15.26
N GLU A 142 -7.97 -2.97 -16.47
CA GLU A 142 -7.49 -3.66 -17.67
C GLU A 142 -6.11 -3.15 -18.12
N GLY A 143 -5.51 -2.19 -17.40
CA GLY A 143 -4.22 -1.61 -17.72
C GLY A 143 -4.23 -0.73 -18.98
N LYS A 144 -5.40 -0.26 -19.39
CA LYS A 144 -5.52 0.65 -20.54
C LYS A 144 -4.95 2.04 -20.17
N MET A 145 -4.33 2.70 -21.13
CA MET A 145 -3.84 4.07 -20.96
C MET A 145 -4.93 5.02 -20.46
N ALA A 146 -6.17 4.83 -20.91
CA ALA A 146 -7.32 5.62 -20.47
C ALA A 146 -7.58 5.49 -18.96
N ASP A 147 -7.39 4.31 -18.36
CA ASP A 147 -7.59 4.07 -16.92
C ASP A 147 -6.55 4.83 -16.12
N ILE A 148 -5.29 4.80 -16.58
CA ILE A 148 -4.17 5.52 -15.96
C ILE A 148 -4.42 7.03 -16.02
N THR A 149 -4.75 7.55 -17.22
CA THR A 149 -5.05 8.98 -17.41
C THR A 149 -6.23 9.42 -16.55
N SER A 150 -7.29 8.60 -16.44
CA SER A 150 -8.44 8.87 -15.60
C SER A 150 -8.06 8.94 -14.11
N CYS A 151 -7.18 8.06 -13.65
CA CYS A 151 -6.68 8.06 -12.27
C CYS A 151 -5.95 9.36 -11.93
N PHE A 152 -5.04 9.82 -12.81
CA PHE A 152 -4.35 11.10 -12.63
C PHE A 152 -5.30 12.29 -12.68
N GLY A 153 -6.27 12.28 -13.59
CA GLY A 153 -7.29 13.31 -13.69
C GLY A 153 -8.16 13.40 -12.43
N ASP A 154 -8.63 12.28 -11.91
CA ASP A 154 -9.43 12.22 -10.67
C ASP A 154 -8.62 12.70 -9.46
N ARG A 155 -7.35 12.28 -9.35
CA ARG A 155 -6.42 12.75 -8.33
C ARG A 155 -6.23 14.27 -8.40
N LEU A 156 -5.96 14.81 -9.60
CA LEU A 156 -5.82 16.25 -9.81
C LEU A 156 -7.08 16.99 -9.36
N GLN A 157 -8.26 16.56 -9.79
CA GLN A 157 -9.52 17.23 -9.45
C GLN A 157 -9.85 17.14 -7.95
N SER A 158 -9.58 16.01 -7.32
CA SER A 158 -9.83 15.82 -5.89
C SER A 158 -8.92 16.70 -5.03
N ILE A 159 -7.62 16.73 -5.31
CA ILE A 159 -6.66 17.54 -4.57
C ILE A 159 -6.85 19.03 -4.89
N ARG A 160 -7.18 19.38 -6.15
CA ARG A 160 -7.53 20.76 -6.52
C ARG A 160 -8.67 21.32 -5.67
N LYS A 161 -9.73 20.52 -5.43
CA LYS A 161 -10.82 20.91 -4.54
C LYS A 161 -10.33 21.17 -3.11
N MET A 162 -9.45 20.32 -2.59
CA MET A 162 -8.88 20.50 -1.24
C MET A 162 -8.07 21.80 -1.16
N ILE A 163 -7.22 22.10 -2.15
CA ILE A 163 -6.42 23.31 -2.19
C ILE A 163 -7.35 24.54 -2.24
N ILE A 164 -8.38 24.53 -3.10
CA ILE A 164 -9.31 25.66 -3.23
C ILE A 164 -10.10 25.91 -1.94
N GLN A 165 -10.52 24.84 -1.26
CA GLN A 165 -11.36 24.94 -0.06
C GLN A 165 -10.57 25.30 1.20
N ASN A 166 -9.36 24.78 1.34
CA ASN A 166 -8.62 24.82 2.60
C ASN A 166 -7.42 25.76 2.58
N SER A 167 -6.92 26.16 1.39
CA SER A 167 -5.77 27.05 1.26
C SER A 167 -6.20 28.50 1.01
N ARG A 168 -5.44 29.45 1.55
CA ARG A 168 -5.66 30.87 1.28
C ARG A 168 -5.01 31.26 -0.04
N LEU A 169 -5.75 31.10 -1.13
CA LEU A 169 -5.30 31.48 -2.44
C LEU A 169 -5.47 33.01 -2.64
N PRO A 170 -4.49 33.72 -3.24
CA PRO A 170 -4.60 35.16 -3.50
C PRO A 170 -5.67 35.49 -4.57
N ARG A 171 -6.00 34.49 -5.40
CA ARG A 171 -6.98 34.61 -6.49
C ARG A 171 -7.56 33.24 -6.84
N THR A 172 -8.67 33.20 -7.55
CA THR A 172 -9.23 31.98 -8.12
C THR A 172 -8.25 31.36 -9.12
N PRO A 173 -7.95 30.04 -9.01
CA PRO A 173 -7.10 29.35 -9.97
C PRO A 173 -7.63 29.43 -11.39
N THR A 174 -6.73 29.60 -12.34
CA THR A 174 -7.04 29.71 -13.76
C THR A 174 -6.39 28.52 -14.50
N GLU A 175 -7.06 28.00 -15.52
CA GLU A 175 -6.53 26.98 -16.40
C GLU A 175 -5.25 27.43 -17.10
N ILE A 176 -4.29 26.52 -17.27
CA ILE A 176 -2.95 26.83 -17.80
C ILE A 176 -3.02 27.40 -19.22
N SER A 177 -3.87 26.84 -20.10
CA SER A 177 -4.05 27.36 -21.45
C SER A 177 -4.49 28.83 -21.47
N ARG A 178 -5.40 29.16 -20.56
CA ARG A 178 -5.87 30.55 -20.42
C ARG A 178 -4.80 31.48 -19.83
N LEU A 179 -3.99 30.98 -18.90
CA LEU A 179 -2.87 31.75 -18.35
C LEU A 179 -1.85 32.11 -19.44
N HIS A 180 -1.54 31.18 -20.35
CA HIS A 180 -0.68 31.46 -21.50
C HIS A 180 -1.29 32.49 -22.44
N ALA A 181 -2.57 32.36 -22.75
CA ALA A 181 -3.29 33.33 -23.62
C ALA A 181 -3.31 34.73 -23.03
N GLU A 182 -3.38 34.86 -21.70
CA GLU A 182 -3.44 36.11 -20.97
C GLU A 182 -2.11 36.47 -20.27
N SER A 183 -0.97 35.86 -20.64
CA SER A 183 0.32 35.96 -19.93
C SER A 183 0.78 37.38 -19.69
N SER A 184 0.57 38.30 -20.68
CA SER A 184 0.89 39.71 -20.57
C SER A 184 0.16 40.45 -19.43
N ARG A 185 -1.02 39.95 -19.06
CA ARG A 185 -1.82 40.49 -17.95
C ARG A 185 -1.22 40.18 -16.58
N TYR A 186 -0.46 39.10 -16.49
CA TYR A 186 0.14 38.57 -15.26
C TYR A 186 1.64 38.85 -15.19
N GLN A 187 2.11 39.89 -15.88
CA GLN A 187 3.46 40.43 -15.76
C GLN A 187 3.49 41.52 -14.70
N GLY A 188 4.52 41.52 -13.86
CA GLY A 188 4.65 42.52 -12.78
C GLY A 188 4.07 42.05 -11.45
N TYR A 189 4.70 42.50 -10.38
CA TYR A 189 4.56 41.98 -9.02
C TYR A 189 3.12 42.08 -8.43
N GLU A 190 2.32 43.01 -8.88
CA GLU A 190 0.96 43.21 -8.38
C GLU A 190 -0.10 42.29 -9.03
N ASN A 191 0.25 41.65 -10.15
CA ASN A 191 -0.70 40.87 -10.96
C ASN A 191 -0.42 39.40 -10.88
N LYS A 192 -0.46 38.82 -9.67
CA LYS A 192 -0.24 37.37 -9.49
C LYS A 192 -1.34 36.55 -10.13
N ALA A 193 -0.94 35.50 -10.88
CA ALA A 193 -1.82 34.44 -11.33
C ALA A 193 -1.75 33.27 -10.34
N VAL A 194 -2.76 32.37 -10.37
CA VAL A 194 -2.79 31.14 -9.62
C VAL A 194 -3.11 30.00 -10.59
N ALA A 195 -2.29 28.95 -10.56
CA ALA A 195 -2.54 27.68 -11.24
C ALA A 195 -2.49 26.51 -10.24
N ILE A 196 -3.19 25.42 -10.56
CA ILE A 196 -3.11 24.16 -9.81
C ILE A 196 -2.93 23.05 -10.83
N GLY A 197 -1.92 22.19 -10.63
CA GLY A 197 -1.60 21.11 -11.54
C GLY A 197 -0.73 20.04 -10.91
N LEU A 198 -0.39 19.06 -11.72
CA LEU A 198 0.58 17.99 -11.43
C LEU A 198 2.00 18.49 -11.68
N VAL A 199 2.92 18.08 -10.82
CA VAL A 199 4.34 18.34 -10.98
C VAL A 199 4.93 17.37 -11.98
N ASN A 200 5.59 17.87 -13.01
CA ASN A 200 6.31 17.08 -13.98
C ASN A 200 7.77 17.55 -14.10
N GLU A 201 8.70 16.63 -14.26
CA GLU A 201 10.14 16.88 -14.45
C GLU A 201 10.76 17.89 -13.45
N PRO A 202 10.61 17.73 -12.13
CA PRO A 202 11.26 18.62 -11.17
C PRO A 202 12.78 18.47 -11.25
N ARG A 203 13.49 19.61 -11.30
CA ARG A 203 14.95 19.65 -11.42
C ARG A 203 15.54 20.94 -10.86
N TYR A 204 16.78 20.84 -10.39
CA TYR A 204 17.52 22.02 -9.97
C TYR A 204 18.32 22.62 -11.13
N THR A 205 18.28 23.94 -11.24
CA THR A 205 19.14 24.68 -12.15
C THR A 205 20.58 24.75 -11.59
N LYS A 206 21.55 25.12 -12.42
CA LYS A 206 22.95 25.30 -12.00
C LYS A 206 23.12 26.32 -10.84
N ASN A 207 22.17 27.24 -10.69
CA ASN A 207 22.15 28.23 -9.63
C ASN A 207 21.38 27.80 -8.36
N GLY A 208 20.91 26.53 -8.32
CA GLY A 208 20.17 25.98 -7.20
C GLY A 208 18.71 26.46 -7.12
N HIS A 209 18.15 26.95 -8.23
CA HIS A 209 16.70 27.22 -8.32
C HIS A 209 15.97 25.94 -8.63
N LEU A 210 14.77 25.75 -8.10
CA LEU A 210 13.91 24.62 -8.42
C LEU A 210 13.03 24.96 -9.62
N MET A 211 13.07 24.15 -10.65
CA MET A 211 12.30 24.29 -11.88
C MET A 211 11.53 23.01 -12.15
N TRP A 212 10.29 23.13 -12.57
CA TRP A 212 9.41 22.02 -12.95
C TRP A 212 8.38 22.46 -13.97
N ASN A 213 7.74 21.52 -14.63
CA ASN A 213 6.53 21.78 -15.39
C ASN A 213 5.33 21.46 -14.49
N LEU A 214 4.36 22.37 -14.45
CA LEU A 214 3.06 22.18 -13.82
C LEU A 214 2.06 21.88 -14.92
N GLU A 215 1.36 20.75 -14.84
CA GLU A 215 0.47 20.26 -15.88
C GLU A 215 -0.97 20.21 -15.39
N ASP A 216 -1.92 20.68 -16.20
CA ASP A 216 -3.36 20.44 -16.03
C ASP A 216 -3.93 19.84 -17.33
N GLU A 217 -5.24 19.62 -17.38
CA GLU A 217 -5.91 19.05 -18.55
C GLU A 217 -5.80 19.93 -19.82
N THR A 218 -5.34 21.18 -19.69
CA THR A 218 -5.34 22.19 -20.74
C THR A 218 -3.94 22.54 -21.27
N GLY A 219 -2.89 22.19 -20.53
CA GLY A 219 -1.52 22.45 -20.95
C GLY A 219 -0.49 22.36 -19.83
N GLU A 220 0.72 22.81 -20.12
CA GLU A 220 1.87 22.81 -19.23
C GLU A 220 2.33 24.23 -18.94
N LEU A 221 2.79 24.48 -17.71
CA LEU A 221 3.34 25.76 -17.26
C LEU A 221 4.75 25.55 -16.69
N THR A 222 5.76 26.11 -17.34
CA THR A 222 7.13 26.03 -16.82
C THR A 222 7.29 26.95 -15.61
N CYS A 223 7.44 26.38 -14.43
CA CYS A 223 7.54 27.03 -13.14
C CYS A 223 8.99 27.16 -12.67
N LEU A 224 9.34 28.28 -12.06
CA LEU A 224 10.65 28.53 -11.45
C LEU A 224 10.50 29.11 -10.05
N LEU A 225 10.93 28.37 -9.04
CA LEU A 225 11.10 28.85 -7.67
C LEU A 225 12.57 29.24 -7.46
N THR A 226 12.83 30.56 -7.36
CA THR A 226 14.21 31.05 -7.29
C THR A 226 14.76 30.95 -5.87
N LYS A 227 15.98 30.47 -5.70
CA LYS A 227 16.71 30.56 -4.43
C LYS A 227 17.17 32.01 -4.22
N ARG A 228 16.61 32.71 -3.24
CA ARG A 228 17.03 34.08 -2.90
C ARG A 228 18.07 34.01 -1.78
N LYS A 229 19.06 34.92 -1.80
CA LYS A 229 20.03 35.04 -0.70
C LYS A 229 19.42 35.95 0.38
N GLY A 230 19.22 35.34 1.54
CA GLY A 230 18.83 36.04 2.77
C GLY A 230 17.46 36.61 2.70
N ASP A 231 16.56 36.08 3.47
CA ASP A 231 15.40 36.75 3.95
C ASP A 231 14.01 36.17 3.68
N ASP A 232 13.14 36.28 4.68
CA ASP A 232 11.69 36.29 4.73
C ASP A 232 10.90 35.28 3.90
N ARG A 233 11.49 34.17 3.52
CA ARG A 233 10.73 33.05 2.98
C ARG A 233 10.05 32.30 4.10
N ASP A 234 8.82 31.96 3.82
CA ASP A 234 8.11 30.95 4.59
C ASP A 234 9.02 29.70 4.71
N ARG A 235 9.20 29.23 5.94
CA ARG A 235 9.99 28.04 6.28
C ARG A 235 9.62 26.83 5.41
N ALA A 236 8.36 26.75 4.96
CA ALA A 236 7.88 25.73 4.04
C ALA A 236 8.56 25.80 2.67
N GLN A 237 8.80 27.00 2.13
CA GLN A 237 9.49 27.15 0.82
C GLN A 237 10.98 26.78 0.91
N GLU A 238 11.63 27.05 2.03
CA GLU A 238 13.00 26.62 2.27
C GLU A 238 13.11 25.09 2.33
N GLN A 239 12.18 24.46 3.04
CA GLN A 239 12.13 23.00 3.13
C GLN A 239 11.93 22.35 1.75
N ILE A 240 11.08 22.94 0.91
CA ILE A 240 10.87 22.42 -0.45
C ILE A 240 12.10 22.64 -1.34
N LEU A 241 12.78 23.77 -1.20
CA LEU A 241 14.04 24.00 -1.91
C LEU A 241 15.14 23.03 -1.48
N GLU A 242 15.08 22.48 -0.27
CA GLU A 242 16.01 21.48 0.24
C GLU A 242 15.60 20.05 -0.14
N ALA A 243 14.31 19.72 0.00
CA ALA A 243 13.78 18.39 -0.25
C ALA A 243 13.44 18.12 -1.73
N GLY A 244 13.10 19.17 -2.50
CA GLY A 244 12.59 19.05 -3.85
C GLY A 244 11.08 18.83 -3.90
N LEU A 245 10.56 18.70 -5.11
CA LEU A 245 9.19 18.28 -5.42
C LEU A 245 9.26 16.89 -6.03
N MET A 246 8.24 16.09 -5.78
CA MET A 246 8.14 14.78 -6.40
C MET A 246 7.34 14.85 -7.70
N PRO A 247 7.68 14.04 -8.72
CA PRO A 247 6.81 13.85 -9.87
C PRO A 247 5.39 13.45 -9.43
N ASP A 248 4.39 13.93 -10.13
CA ASP A 248 2.97 13.66 -9.88
C ASP A 248 2.39 14.25 -8.59
N ASP A 249 3.15 15.07 -7.85
CA ASP A 249 2.58 15.89 -6.78
C ASP A 249 1.55 16.85 -7.36
N VAL A 250 0.41 17.02 -6.69
CA VAL A 250 -0.56 18.05 -7.02
C VAL A 250 -0.38 19.23 -6.10
N LEU A 251 -0.05 20.36 -6.67
CA LEU A 251 0.10 21.62 -5.90
C LEU A 251 -0.43 22.83 -6.66
N GLY A 252 -0.72 23.87 -5.90
CA GLY A 252 -1.03 25.19 -6.43
C GLY A 252 0.21 26.07 -6.42
N VAL A 253 0.34 26.93 -7.41
CA VAL A 253 1.36 27.97 -7.49
C VAL A 253 0.72 29.32 -7.66
N SER A 254 1.27 30.34 -6.98
CA SER A 254 0.96 31.72 -7.30
C SER A 254 2.22 32.51 -7.67
N GLY A 255 2.11 33.35 -8.66
CA GLY A 255 3.27 34.07 -9.19
C GLY A 255 2.97 34.90 -10.43
N THR A 256 4.02 35.20 -11.20
CA THR A 256 3.95 36.08 -12.36
C THR A 256 4.71 35.53 -13.54
N PHE A 257 4.30 35.85 -14.75
CA PHE A 257 5.04 35.49 -15.96
C PHE A 257 6.30 36.33 -16.19
N SER A 258 7.28 35.74 -16.83
CA SER A 258 8.40 36.47 -17.44
C SER A 258 7.90 37.46 -18.48
N GLN A 259 8.74 38.42 -18.87
CA GLN A 259 8.39 39.38 -19.92
C GLN A 259 8.11 38.72 -21.27
N THR A 260 8.76 37.59 -21.55
CA THR A 260 8.56 36.79 -22.75
C THR A 260 7.34 35.86 -22.66
N GLY A 261 6.79 35.62 -21.45
CA GLY A 261 5.62 34.76 -21.24
C GLY A 261 5.91 33.26 -21.27
N ASP A 262 7.17 32.86 -21.35
CA ASP A 262 7.62 31.47 -21.45
C ASP A 262 7.93 30.80 -20.10
N MET A 263 8.06 31.61 -19.05
CA MET A 263 8.38 31.12 -17.70
C MET A 263 7.48 31.76 -16.65
N PHE A 264 7.08 30.97 -15.66
CA PHE A 264 6.29 31.43 -14.53
C PHE A 264 7.15 31.45 -13.27
N TYR A 265 7.39 32.66 -12.75
CA TYR A 265 8.12 32.86 -11.50
C TYR A 265 7.19 32.63 -10.33
N VAL A 266 7.46 31.59 -9.54
CA VAL A 266 6.65 31.21 -8.39
C VAL A 266 7.04 32.02 -7.18
N ASP A 267 6.07 32.68 -6.60
CA ASP A 267 6.20 33.42 -5.33
C ASP A 267 5.78 32.54 -4.14
N ASP A 268 4.63 31.85 -4.25
CA ASP A 268 4.10 31.00 -3.19
C ASP A 268 3.63 29.64 -3.71
N LEU A 269 3.74 28.62 -2.86
CA LEU A 269 3.28 27.26 -3.08
C LEU A 269 2.07 26.97 -2.19
N HIS A 270 1.08 26.30 -2.74
CA HIS A 270 -0.18 25.97 -2.05
C HIS A 270 -0.38 24.47 -2.07
N PHE A 271 -0.23 23.83 -0.91
CA PHE A 271 -0.42 22.41 -0.71
C PHE A 271 -1.85 22.08 -0.29
N PRO A 272 -2.32 20.85 -0.53
CA PRO A 272 -3.58 20.40 0.04
C PRO A 272 -3.48 20.43 1.57
N MET A 273 -4.28 21.27 2.19
CA MET A 273 -4.34 21.36 3.65
C MET A 273 -5.50 20.53 4.15
N GLU A 274 -5.31 19.88 5.29
CA GLU A 274 -6.38 19.17 5.95
C GLU A 274 -7.50 20.13 6.37
N ALA A 275 -8.74 19.67 6.19
CA ALA A 275 -9.88 20.40 6.71
C ALA A 275 -9.85 20.33 8.24
N SER A 276 -10.21 21.45 8.90
CA SER A 276 -10.41 21.43 10.35
C SER A 276 -11.59 20.52 10.71
N HIS A 277 -11.31 19.43 11.40
CA HIS A 277 -12.33 18.49 11.86
C HIS A 277 -12.65 18.68 13.35
N LYS A 278 -13.90 18.49 13.71
CA LYS A 278 -14.25 18.29 15.12
C LYS A 278 -13.60 16.96 15.57
N LYS A 279 -12.99 16.97 16.75
CA LYS A 279 -12.52 15.74 17.35
C LYS A 279 -13.69 14.77 17.46
N ALA A 280 -13.54 13.59 16.89
CA ALA A 280 -14.49 12.52 17.10
C ALA A 280 -14.39 12.03 18.55
N SER A 281 -15.50 11.62 19.13
CA SER A 281 -15.57 11.03 20.46
C SER A 281 -16.49 9.83 20.41
N SER A 282 -16.19 8.82 21.20
CA SER A 282 -17.04 7.66 21.42
C SER A 282 -17.86 7.84 22.70
N GLU A 283 -19.06 7.27 22.74
CA GLU A 283 -19.84 7.13 23.97
C GLU A 283 -19.29 5.99 24.85
N HIS A 284 -18.56 5.05 24.23
CA HIS A 284 -17.94 3.92 24.91
C HIS A 284 -16.46 4.16 25.15
N GLY A 285 -16.00 3.94 26.38
CA GLY A 285 -14.62 4.09 26.81
C GLY A 285 -13.76 2.86 26.48
N VAL A 286 -13.74 2.41 25.21
CA VAL A 286 -12.95 1.26 24.77
C VAL A 286 -11.65 1.69 24.11
N SER A 287 -10.68 0.79 24.14
CA SER A 287 -9.37 0.97 23.51
C SER A 287 -9.24 0.15 22.22
N VAL A 288 -8.32 0.58 21.36
CA VAL A 288 -7.93 -0.12 20.11
C VAL A 288 -6.44 -0.42 20.15
N ALA A 289 -6.07 -1.65 19.82
CA ALA A 289 -4.69 -2.05 19.61
C ALA A 289 -4.40 -2.16 18.10
N PHE A 290 -3.16 -1.85 17.72
CA PHE A 290 -2.68 -1.93 16.33
C PHE A 290 -1.47 -2.85 16.28
N LEU A 291 -1.47 -3.78 15.33
CA LEU A 291 -0.35 -4.67 15.00
C LEU A 291 -0.18 -4.75 13.49
N SER A 292 1.05 -4.96 13.04
CA SER A 292 1.39 -5.31 11.66
C SER A 292 2.62 -6.20 11.64
N ASP A 293 2.97 -6.74 10.47
CA ASP A 293 4.24 -7.44 10.22
C ASP A 293 4.50 -8.58 11.22
N ILE A 294 3.49 -9.42 11.42
CA ILE A 294 3.56 -10.55 12.37
C ILE A 294 4.37 -11.70 11.76
N HIS A 295 4.24 -11.93 10.44
CA HIS A 295 4.99 -12.93 9.68
C HIS A 295 4.91 -14.34 10.26
N VAL A 296 3.69 -14.81 10.58
CA VAL A 296 3.49 -16.20 11.00
C VAL A 296 3.92 -17.14 9.89
N GLY A 297 4.71 -18.16 10.24
CA GLY A 297 5.32 -19.08 9.29
C GLY A 297 6.79 -18.78 8.99
N SER A 298 7.32 -17.62 9.38
CA SER A 298 8.75 -17.35 9.38
C SER A 298 9.47 -18.07 10.52
N LYS A 299 10.73 -18.44 10.32
CA LYS A 299 11.62 -18.92 11.41
C LYS A 299 11.95 -17.82 12.42
N THR A 300 11.77 -16.56 12.04
CA THR A 300 12.03 -15.41 12.90
C THR A 300 10.77 -14.93 13.63
N PHE A 301 9.62 -15.58 13.42
CA PHE A 301 8.40 -15.25 14.15
C PHE A 301 8.61 -15.31 15.66
N LEU A 302 8.22 -14.26 16.36
CA LEU A 302 8.45 -14.08 17.80
C LEU A 302 7.32 -14.73 18.63
N GLU A 303 7.15 -16.05 18.53
CA GLU A 303 6.05 -16.79 19.18
C GLU A 303 5.99 -16.58 20.69
N ALA A 304 7.14 -16.51 21.37
CA ALA A 304 7.20 -16.27 22.81
C ALA A 304 6.65 -14.88 23.19
N GLN A 305 6.89 -13.87 22.37
CA GLN A 305 6.35 -12.51 22.55
C GLN A 305 4.85 -12.47 22.28
N TRP A 306 4.39 -13.20 21.25
CA TRP A 306 2.97 -13.38 20.99
C TRP A 306 2.24 -13.94 22.24
N HIS A 307 2.72 -15.04 22.79
CA HIS A 307 2.14 -15.63 24.01
C HIS A 307 2.24 -14.70 25.23
N LYS A 308 3.28 -13.87 25.32
CA LYS A 308 3.38 -12.84 26.37
C LYS A 308 2.31 -11.76 26.19
N MET A 309 2.07 -11.31 24.96
CA MET A 309 1.02 -10.37 24.61
C MET A 309 -0.37 -10.95 24.93
N VAL A 310 -0.64 -12.19 24.53
CA VAL A 310 -1.90 -12.88 24.86
C VAL A 310 -2.14 -12.90 26.36
N ARG A 311 -1.14 -13.28 27.18
CA ARG A 311 -1.26 -13.25 28.65
C ARG A 311 -1.57 -11.84 29.15
N TRP A 312 -0.94 -10.82 28.58
CA TRP A 312 -1.22 -9.43 28.93
C TRP A 312 -2.67 -9.04 28.62
N PHE A 313 -3.23 -9.45 27.50
CA PHE A 313 -4.64 -9.23 27.17
C PHE A 313 -5.60 -9.82 28.23
N HIS A 314 -5.27 -10.98 28.78
CA HIS A 314 -6.10 -11.64 29.79
C HIS A 314 -5.95 -11.07 31.22
N THR A 315 -4.82 -10.45 31.53
CA THR A 315 -4.47 -10.15 32.94
C THR A 315 -4.34 -8.67 33.26
N ASP A 316 -3.97 -7.82 32.31
CA ASP A 316 -3.72 -6.41 32.55
C ASP A 316 -5.04 -5.60 32.50
N PRO A 317 -5.30 -4.72 33.50
CA PRO A 317 -6.50 -3.88 33.52
C PRO A 317 -6.64 -2.99 32.28
N LEU A 318 -5.53 -2.45 31.73
CA LEU A 318 -5.57 -1.65 30.52
C LEU A 318 -5.95 -2.51 29.31
N ALA A 319 -5.39 -3.72 29.20
CA ALA A 319 -5.69 -4.62 28.10
C ALA A 319 -7.17 -5.03 28.06
N LYS A 320 -7.84 -5.11 29.23
CA LYS A 320 -9.26 -5.41 29.34
C LYS A 320 -10.18 -4.33 28.76
N THR A 321 -9.66 -3.14 28.49
CA THR A 321 -10.40 -2.08 27.77
C THR A 321 -10.31 -2.22 26.26
N ILE A 322 -9.41 -3.09 25.74
CA ILE A 322 -9.19 -3.24 24.30
C ILE A 322 -10.32 -4.09 23.71
N LYS A 323 -11.17 -3.43 22.92
CA LYS A 323 -12.26 -4.03 22.17
C LYS A 323 -11.84 -4.50 20.80
N TYR A 324 -10.96 -3.75 20.15
CA TYR A 324 -10.56 -3.98 18.78
C TYR A 324 -9.05 -4.18 18.63
N LEU A 325 -8.68 -5.12 17.78
CA LEU A 325 -7.32 -5.35 17.32
C LEU A 325 -7.27 -5.13 15.81
N ILE A 326 -6.56 -4.09 15.37
CA ILE A 326 -6.35 -3.82 13.95
C ILE A 326 -5.06 -4.51 13.51
N LEU A 327 -5.18 -5.37 12.50
CA LEU A 327 -4.08 -6.13 11.89
C LEU A 327 -3.80 -5.52 10.52
N SER A 328 -2.76 -4.68 10.45
CA SER A 328 -2.48 -3.82 9.29
C SER A 328 -1.53 -4.47 8.29
N GLY A 329 -1.75 -5.73 7.95
CA GLY A 329 -1.01 -6.44 6.90
C GLY A 329 0.19 -7.24 7.38
N ASP A 330 0.72 -8.07 6.48
CA ASP A 330 1.82 -9.01 6.69
C ASP A 330 1.61 -9.89 7.91
N CYS A 331 0.39 -10.44 8.01
CA CYS A 331 0.01 -11.33 9.11
C CYS A 331 0.73 -12.67 9.01
N VAL A 332 0.98 -13.14 7.80
CA VAL A 332 1.78 -14.35 7.51
C VAL A 332 3.03 -13.97 6.70
N ASP A 333 4.03 -14.85 6.69
CA ASP A 333 5.27 -14.61 5.93
C ASP A 333 5.07 -14.77 4.42
N GLY A 334 4.01 -15.46 4.01
CA GLY A 334 3.77 -15.78 2.62
C GLY A 334 4.68 -16.88 2.09
N VAL A 335 4.59 -17.16 0.79
CA VAL A 335 5.41 -18.17 0.11
C VAL A 335 5.78 -17.67 -1.27
N GLY A 336 7.08 -17.58 -1.56
CA GLY A 336 7.59 -17.16 -2.87
C GLY A 336 7.60 -15.65 -3.08
N ILE A 337 7.64 -14.87 -2.01
CA ILE A 337 7.67 -13.39 -2.04
C ILE A 337 9.02 -12.89 -2.58
N TYR A 338 10.12 -13.57 -2.20
CA TYR A 338 11.47 -13.24 -2.66
C TYR A 338 12.32 -14.51 -2.86
N PRO A 339 13.39 -14.44 -3.67
CA PRO A 339 14.25 -15.59 -3.92
C PRO A 339 14.91 -16.13 -2.64
N GLY A 340 14.77 -17.44 -2.39
CA GLY A 340 15.40 -18.11 -1.24
C GLY A 340 14.58 -18.10 0.05
N GLN A 341 13.41 -17.48 0.07
CA GLN A 341 12.50 -17.43 1.23
C GLN A 341 12.15 -18.82 1.75
N ASP A 342 12.05 -19.85 0.90
CA ASP A 342 11.74 -21.24 1.31
C ASP A 342 12.63 -21.76 2.44
N SER A 343 13.90 -21.29 2.47
CA SER A 343 14.85 -21.66 3.52
C SER A 343 14.60 -20.97 4.86
N GLU A 344 13.79 -19.91 4.88
CA GLU A 344 13.49 -19.07 6.03
C GLU A 344 12.12 -19.39 6.64
N LEU A 345 11.31 -20.21 5.96
CA LEU A 345 10.00 -20.61 6.43
C LEU A 345 10.09 -21.75 7.46
N SER A 346 9.36 -21.59 8.57
CA SER A 346 9.05 -22.65 9.53
C SER A 346 7.80 -23.41 9.12
N ILE A 347 6.85 -22.73 8.45
CA ILE A 347 5.64 -23.32 7.86
C ILE A 347 5.69 -23.04 6.36
N PRO A 348 6.09 -24.01 5.53
CA PRO A 348 6.26 -23.80 4.09
C PRO A 348 4.95 -23.81 3.29
N ASP A 349 3.83 -24.17 3.91
CA ASP A 349 2.50 -24.19 3.31
C ASP A 349 1.73 -22.90 3.65
N LEU A 350 1.26 -22.19 2.61
CA LEU A 350 0.58 -20.92 2.76
C LEU A 350 -0.71 -21.02 3.58
N PHE A 351 -1.53 -22.04 3.32
CA PHE A 351 -2.75 -22.29 4.10
C PHE A 351 -2.42 -22.70 5.54
N GLY A 352 -1.33 -23.45 5.73
CA GLY A 352 -0.82 -23.78 7.06
C GLY A 352 -0.43 -22.56 7.86
N GLN A 353 0.15 -21.51 7.22
CA GLN A 353 0.46 -20.25 7.87
C GLN A 353 -0.83 -19.53 8.36
N TYR A 354 -1.88 -19.46 7.52
CA TYR A 354 -3.15 -18.87 7.92
C TYR A 354 -3.89 -19.67 8.98
N THR A 355 -3.88 -20.99 8.89
CA THR A 355 -4.46 -21.87 9.92
C THR A 355 -3.77 -21.67 11.28
N GLU A 356 -2.43 -21.56 11.27
CA GLU A 356 -1.68 -21.28 12.50
C GLU A 356 -1.97 -19.87 13.03
N PHE A 357 -2.09 -18.86 12.15
CA PHE A 357 -2.44 -17.52 12.57
C PHE A 357 -3.85 -17.45 13.15
N ALA A 358 -4.83 -18.12 12.55
CA ALA A 358 -6.17 -18.24 13.11
C ALA A 358 -6.13 -18.85 14.52
N ARG A 359 -5.40 -19.95 14.71
CA ARG A 359 -5.18 -20.58 16.02
C ARG A 359 -4.55 -19.63 17.04
N LEU A 360 -3.62 -18.81 16.61
CA LEU A 360 -2.98 -17.80 17.48
C LEU A 360 -3.93 -16.69 17.88
N LEU A 361 -4.84 -16.28 16.99
CA LEU A 361 -5.86 -15.28 17.29
C LEU A 361 -6.93 -15.83 18.26
N GLU A 362 -7.28 -17.11 18.17
CA GLU A 362 -8.21 -17.75 19.11
C GLU A 362 -7.72 -17.76 20.58
N LEU A 363 -6.42 -17.52 20.80
CA LEU A 363 -5.88 -17.36 22.16
C LEU A 363 -6.21 -16.01 22.80
N LEU A 364 -6.65 -15.03 22.00
CA LEU A 364 -7.10 -13.73 22.52
C LEU A 364 -8.41 -13.87 23.29
N PRO A 365 -8.73 -12.93 24.22
CA PRO A 365 -10.01 -12.92 24.88
C PRO A 365 -11.18 -12.82 23.90
N GLU A 366 -12.30 -13.48 24.18
CA GLU A 366 -13.50 -13.54 23.35
C GLU A 366 -14.13 -12.16 23.04
N TRP A 367 -13.86 -11.15 23.87
CA TRP A 367 -14.37 -9.79 23.64
C TRP A 367 -13.55 -8.98 22.63
N VAL A 368 -12.37 -9.45 22.22
CA VAL A 368 -11.51 -8.78 21.24
C VAL A 368 -11.99 -9.11 19.83
N GLU A 369 -12.35 -8.10 19.09
CA GLU A 369 -12.72 -8.21 17.68
C GLU A 369 -11.57 -7.72 16.80
N CYS A 370 -11.27 -8.47 15.74
CA CYS A 370 -10.19 -8.13 14.82
C CYS A 370 -10.71 -7.44 13.56
N VAL A 371 -9.96 -6.44 13.07
CA VAL A 371 -10.09 -5.94 11.70
C VAL A 371 -8.77 -6.24 10.99
N MET A 372 -8.83 -7.02 9.91
CA MET A 372 -7.64 -7.52 9.23
C MET A 372 -7.62 -7.06 7.78
N LEU A 373 -6.55 -6.41 7.39
CA LEU A 373 -6.25 -6.04 6.02
C LEU A 373 -4.96 -6.73 5.56
N PRO A 374 -4.78 -6.95 4.26
CA PRO A 374 -3.59 -7.60 3.73
C PRO A 374 -2.40 -6.65 3.63
N GLY A 375 -1.19 -7.21 3.68
CA GLY A 375 0.06 -6.60 3.28
C GLY A 375 0.64 -7.25 2.02
N ASN A 376 1.89 -6.95 1.70
CA ASN A 376 2.54 -7.46 0.49
C ASN A 376 3.02 -8.92 0.60
N HIS A 377 3.13 -9.48 1.80
CA HIS A 377 3.42 -10.89 2.05
C HIS A 377 2.18 -11.76 2.06
N ASP A 378 1.02 -11.18 2.28
CA ASP A 378 -0.23 -11.90 2.39
C ASP A 378 -0.71 -12.45 1.03
N ALA A 379 -1.68 -13.38 1.08
CA ALA A 379 -2.22 -14.10 -0.08
C ALA A 379 -3.15 -13.23 -0.94
N VAL A 380 -2.65 -12.08 -1.36
CA VAL A 380 -3.28 -11.15 -2.29
C VAL A 380 -2.28 -10.73 -3.36
N ARG A 381 -2.70 -9.91 -4.32
CA ARG A 381 -1.74 -9.32 -5.26
C ARG A 381 -0.72 -8.44 -4.52
N PRO A 382 0.57 -8.46 -4.90
CA PRO A 382 1.57 -7.63 -4.23
C PRO A 382 1.39 -6.12 -4.51
N ALA A 383 0.77 -5.76 -5.64
CA ALA A 383 0.55 -4.37 -6.01
C ALA A 383 -0.63 -3.75 -5.24
N GLU A 384 -0.40 -2.60 -4.65
CA GLU A 384 -1.45 -1.78 -4.00
C GLU A 384 -2.30 -1.03 -5.06
N PRO A 385 -3.56 -0.74 -4.75
CA PRO A 385 -4.33 -1.14 -3.57
C PRO A 385 -4.74 -2.62 -3.64
N GLN A 386 -4.76 -3.30 -2.50
CA GLN A 386 -5.00 -4.73 -2.40
C GLN A 386 -6.44 -5.03 -1.98
N PRO A 387 -7.15 -5.96 -2.66
CA PRO A 387 -8.46 -6.42 -2.21
C PRO A 387 -8.33 -7.22 -0.91
N THR A 388 -9.44 -7.43 -0.22
CA THR A 388 -9.48 -8.32 0.94
C THR A 388 -9.12 -9.76 0.58
N PHE A 389 -8.87 -10.57 1.59
CA PHE A 389 -8.54 -11.99 1.46
C PHE A 389 -9.65 -12.80 0.79
N GLU A 390 -9.28 -13.88 0.12
CA GLU A 390 -10.22 -14.84 -0.44
C GLU A 390 -11.02 -15.56 0.67
N LYS A 391 -12.25 -15.95 0.35
CA LYS A 391 -13.17 -16.58 1.32
C LYS A 391 -12.63 -17.84 1.97
N ASP A 392 -11.80 -18.59 1.25
CA ASP A 392 -11.21 -19.83 1.76
C ASP A 392 -10.24 -19.59 2.94
N ILE A 393 -9.62 -18.38 2.96
CA ILE A 393 -8.79 -17.96 4.08
C ILE A 393 -9.66 -17.45 5.23
N GLN A 394 -10.72 -16.71 4.92
CA GLN A 394 -11.57 -16.08 5.94
C GLN A 394 -12.33 -17.07 6.82
N GLN A 395 -12.62 -18.28 6.31
CA GLN A 395 -13.52 -19.23 6.97
C GLN A 395 -13.04 -19.75 8.33
N ASP A 396 -11.74 -19.70 8.60
CA ASP A 396 -11.14 -20.16 9.85
C ASP A 396 -11.13 -19.07 10.95
N TYR A 397 -11.66 -17.87 10.67
CA TYR A 397 -11.61 -16.71 11.56
C TYR A 397 -13.01 -16.27 12.01
N ASN A 398 -13.33 -16.49 13.28
CA ASN A 398 -14.70 -16.32 13.79
C ASN A 398 -15.06 -14.87 14.19
N THR A 399 -14.09 -14.07 14.65
CA THR A 399 -14.30 -12.71 15.19
C THR A 399 -13.52 -11.65 14.40
N THR A 400 -13.29 -11.90 13.12
CA THR A 400 -12.46 -11.04 12.27
C THR A 400 -13.29 -10.44 11.14
N THR A 401 -13.26 -9.11 11.04
CA THR A 401 -13.74 -8.36 9.89
C THR A 401 -12.60 -8.19 8.90
N PHE A 402 -12.75 -8.75 7.70
CA PHE A 402 -11.75 -8.67 6.65
C PHE A 402 -12.04 -7.49 5.71
N VAL A 403 -11.01 -6.69 5.45
CA VAL A 403 -11.09 -5.51 4.57
C VAL A 403 -9.90 -5.45 3.63
N GLY A 404 -9.98 -4.62 2.59
CA GLY A 404 -8.87 -4.37 1.67
C GLY A 404 -7.82 -3.41 2.24
N ASN A 405 -6.76 -3.18 1.51
CA ASN A 405 -5.67 -2.26 1.84
C ASN A 405 -5.50 -1.19 0.75
N PRO A 406 -5.73 0.11 1.06
CA PRO A 406 -6.18 0.68 2.32
C PRO A 406 -7.69 0.49 2.57
N CYS A 407 -8.12 0.69 3.82
CA CYS A 407 -9.52 0.70 4.21
C CYS A 407 -9.85 1.87 5.14
N ASP A 408 -10.99 2.49 4.90
CA ASP A 408 -11.55 3.57 5.70
C ASP A 408 -12.79 3.04 6.45
N PHE A 409 -12.72 3.00 7.76
CA PHE A 409 -13.77 2.49 8.62
C PHE A 409 -13.88 3.30 9.92
N SER A 410 -14.92 3.13 10.67
CA SER A 410 -15.05 3.71 12.00
C SER A 410 -15.34 2.65 13.06
N LEU A 411 -14.85 2.93 14.28
CA LEU A 411 -15.09 2.18 15.50
C LEU A 411 -15.75 3.13 16.48
N HIS A 412 -16.98 2.84 16.92
CA HIS A 412 -17.76 3.72 17.78
C HIS A 412 -17.77 5.19 17.32
N GLY A 413 -17.96 5.42 16.03
CA GLY A 413 -18.00 6.75 15.44
C GLY A 413 -16.63 7.44 15.25
N VAL A 414 -15.54 6.84 15.73
CA VAL A 414 -14.17 7.33 15.50
C VAL A 414 -13.66 6.75 14.17
N ARG A 415 -13.42 7.61 13.19
CA ARG A 415 -13.01 7.22 11.85
C ARG A 415 -11.50 6.96 11.77
N LEU A 416 -11.13 5.88 11.12
CA LEU A 416 -9.77 5.38 10.97
C LEU A 416 -9.50 5.09 9.49
N LEU A 417 -8.32 5.46 9.00
CA LEU A 417 -7.77 4.99 7.75
C LEU A 417 -6.66 4.00 8.06
N SER A 418 -6.86 2.72 7.73
CA SER A 418 -5.83 1.70 7.90
C SER A 418 -5.15 1.42 6.57
N TYR A 419 -3.82 1.39 6.61
CA TYR A 419 -2.95 1.23 5.44
C TYR A 419 -1.68 0.50 5.85
N HIS A 420 -1.31 -0.57 5.12
CA HIS A 420 -0.11 -1.35 5.43
C HIS A 420 1.18 -0.54 5.23
N GLY A 421 1.23 0.29 4.17
CA GLY A 421 2.32 1.26 4.03
C GLY A 421 3.49 0.84 3.16
N LYS A 422 3.41 -0.23 2.37
CA LYS A 422 4.51 -0.70 1.53
C LYS A 422 5.03 0.36 0.56
N SER A 423 4.16 1.14 -0.05
CA SER A 423 4.58 2.22 -0.97
C SER A 423 5.28 3.40 -0.28
N ILE A 424 5.29 3.47 1.06
CA ILE A 424 6.07 4.48 1.79
C ILE A 424 7.58 4.26 1.57
N ASP A 425 8.02 3.03 1.31
CA ASP A 425 9.41 2.71 0.98
C ASP A 425 9.91 3.50 -0.23
N ASP A 426 9.03 3.74 -1.21
CA ASP A 426 9.36 4.51 -2.42
C ASP A 426 9.66 6.00 -2.11
N PHE A 427 9.18 6.52 -0.98
CA PHE A 427 9.47 7.88 -0.53
C PHE A 427 10.75 7.98 0.32
N VAL A 428 11.27 6.86 0.79
CA VAL A 428 12.49 6.80 1.63
C VAL A 428 13.74 6.61 0.76
N ALA A 429 13.61 6.02 -0.42
CA ALA A 429 14.68 5.79 -1.38
C ALA A 429 15.08 7.08 -2.08
#